data_bc0ff0126b39fd9e2bef607e35903b1e
#
_entry.id   bc0ff0126b39fd9e2bef607e35903b1e
#
_cell.length_a   1.000
_cell.length_b   1.000
_cell.length_c   1.000
_cell.angle_alpha   90.00
_cell.angle_beta   90.00
_cell.angle_gamma   90.00
#
_symmetry.space_group_name_H-M   'P 1'
#
loop_
_entity.id
_entity.type
_entity.pdbx_description
1 polymer ?
#
loop_
_entity_poly.entity_id
_entity_poly.type
_entity_poly.pdbx_seq_one_letter_code
_entity_poly.pdbx_strand_id
1 'polypeptide(L)'
;LGDVYKRQGQKVAVMQGRMHHYEGYSYEEVTYAVRVLRLLGCDTLVVTNAAGCVNTDWKAGELMLITDHIKMFSESPLRGENLPEFGVRFPDASKLYTPRLRQVARDCAQKLGLTLREGVYFYCYGPQYETPAEIRAARILGGDAVGMSTAPEVIVAGHCGMEVLGFTLLSNMAAGILDQPLSEEEVLIAG
;
A
#
# COMPACT_ATOMS: atom_id res chain seq x y z
N LEU A 1 18.04 2.86 2.44
CA LEU A 1 18.56 3.64 1.32
C LEU A 1 18.31 2.86 0.03
N GLY A 2 18.01 3.56 -1.05
CA GLY A 2 17.63 2.93 -2.31
C GLY A 2 18.75 3.02 -3.34
N ASP A 3 18.57 2.27 -4.40
CA ASP A 3 19.45 2.27 -5.57
C ASP A 3 18.71 2.80 -6.79
N VAL A 4 19.46 3.35 -7.75
CA VAL A 4 18.93 3.76 -9.05
C VAL A 4 19.41 2.79 -10.11
N TYR A 5 18.46 2.12 -10.76
CA TYR A 5 18.75 1.13 -11.79
C TYR A 5 18.28 1.60 -13.16
N LYS A 6 18.91 1.04 -14.20
CA LYS A 6 18.30 0.97 -15.52
C LYS A 6 17.66 -0.42 -15.70
N ARG A 7 16.34 -0.47 -15.74
CA ARG A 7 15.61 -1.71 -16.02
C ARG A 7 14.86 -1.57 -17.33
N GLN A 8 15.18 -2.44 -18.30
CA GLN A 8 14.58 -2.38 -19.64
C GLN A 8 14.63 -0.97 -20.28
N GLY A 9 15.72 -0.24 -20.06
CA GLY A 9 15.92 1.11 -20.59
C GLY A 9 15.31 2.25 -19.76
N GLN A 10 14.47 1.95 -18.78
CA GLN A 10 13.88 2.95 -17.87
C GLN A 10 14.75 3.15 -16.62
N LYS A 11 14.86 4.40 -16.15
CA LYS A 11 15.48 4.70 -14.86
C LYS A 11 14.47 4.42 -13.75
N VAL A 12 14.89 3.63 -12.77
CA VAL A 12 14.07 3.25 -11.62
C VAL A 12 14.84 3.55 -10.34
N ALA A 13 14.26 4.32 -9.44
CA ALA A 13 14.74 4.45 -8.07
C ALA A 13 14.02 3.44 -7.19
N VAL A 14 14.77 2.60 -6.48
CA VAL A 14 14.22 1.55 -5.61
C VAL A 14 14.59 1.84 -4.17
N MET A 15 13.60 1.93 -3.29
CA MET A 15 13.81 1.96 -1.85
C MET A 15 13.89 0.53 -1.32
N GLN A 16 14.96 0.22 -0.62
CA GLN A 16 15.12 -1.06 0.07
C GLN A 16 14.51 -0.96 1.47
N GLY A 17 13.24 -1.34 1.59
CA GLY A 17 12.44 -1.18 2.81
C GLY A 17 11.68 0.14 2.88
N ARG A 18 11.02 0.37 4.01
CA ARG A 18 10.27 1.60 4.30
C ARG A 18 10.32 1.91 5.80
N MET A 19 10.01 3.14 6.17
CA MET A 19 9.72 3.54 7.54
C MET A 19 8.22 3.35 7.82
N HIS A 20 7.89 2.78 8.99
CA HIS A 20 6.50 2.60 9.40
C HIS A 20 6.15 3.53 10.55
N HIS A 21 4.90 3.95 10.57
CA HIS A 21 4.41 4.82 11.66
C HIS A 21 4.49 4.13 13.04
N TYR A 22 4.26 2.82 13.11
CA TYR A 22 4.37 2.05 14.35
C TYR A 22 5.80 1.96 14.92
N GLU A 23 6.82 2.28 14.15
CA GLU A 23 8.21 2.39 14.62
C GLU A 23 8.48 3.69 15.38
N GLY A 24 7.48 4.59 15.47
CA GLY A 24 7.57 5.89 16.16
C GLY A 24 7.77 7.08 15.23
N TYR A 25 7.88 6.87 13.92
CA TYR A 25 8.00 7.93 12.95
C TYR A 25 6.68 8.68 12.74
N SER A 26 6.75 9.99 12.60
CA SER A 26 5.62 10.81 12.15
C SER A 26 5.21 10.47 10.72
N TYR A 27 4.00 10.82 10.31
CA TYR A 27 3.59 10.66 8.91
C TYR A 27 4.43 11.50 7.93
N GLU A 28 4.97 12.62 8.38
CA GLU A 28 5.89 13.44 7.60
C GLU A 28 7.18 12.66 7.29
N GLU A 29 7.78 12.03 8.30
CA GLU A 29 8.98 11.20 8.16
C GLU A 29 8.70 9.95 7.30
N VAL A 30 7.59 9.24 7.54
CA VAL A 30 7.19 8.05 6.76
C VAL A 30 7.05 8.37 5.27
N THR A 31 6.54 9.56 4.93
CA THR A 31 6.26 9.95 3.55
C THR A 31 7.33 10.85 2.92
N TYR A 32 8.37 11.21 3.67
CA TYR A 32 9.44 12.10 3.22
C TYR A 32 10.08 11.62 1.91
N ALA A 33 10.38 10.33 1.83
CA ALA A 33 11.01 9.74 0.65
C ALA A 33 10.18 9.90 -0.62
N VAL A 34 8.84 9.86 -0.54
CA VAL A 34 7.95 10.06 -1.69
C VAL A 34 8.13 11.47 -2.27
N ARG A 35 8.21 12.49 -1.41
CA ARG A 35 8.45 13.88 -1.84
C ARG A 35 9.83 14.05 -2.47
N VAL A 36 10.86 13.43 -1.87
CA VAL A 36 12.22 13.44 -2.43
C VAL A 36 12.24 12.78 -3.82
N LEU A 37 11.64 11.62 -3.98
CA LEU A 37 11.54 10.94 -5.27
C LEU A 37 10.82 11.81 -6.32
N ARG A 38 9.75 12.51 -5.92
CA ARG A 38 9.06 13.45 -6.81
C ARG A 38 9.98 14.59 -7.25
N LEU A 39 10.75 15.19 -6.34
CA LEU A 39 11.73 16.26 -6.66
C LEU A 39 12.85 15.74 -7.56
N LEU A 40 13.23 14.48 -7.47
CA LEU A 40 14.20 13.84 -8.36
C LEU A 40 13.61 13.50 -9.75
N GLY A 41 12.35 13.83 -10.00
CA GLY A 41 11.68 13.64 -11.29
C GLY A 41 10.98 12.30 -11.46
N CYS A 42 10.70 11.57 -10.38
CA CYS A 42 9.86 10.38 -10.46
C CYS A 42 8.39 10.79 -10.60
N ASP A 43 7.75 10.37 -11.68
CA ASP A 43 6.33 10.66 -11.98
C ASP A 43 5.42 9.50 -11.64
N THR A 44 5.97 8.32 -11.40
CA THR A 44 5.22 7.10 -11.06
C THR A 44 5.78 6.47 -9.80
N LEU A 45 4.89 6.15 -8.85
CA LEU A 45 5.20 5.38 -7.65
C LEU A 45 4.62 3.97 -7.78
N VAL A 46 5.47 2.96 -7.67
CA VAL A 46 5.04 1.58 -7.48
C VAL A 46 5.27 1.21 -6.02
N VAL A 47 4.21 0.88 -5.30
CA VAL A 47 4.29 0.46 -3.90
C VAL A 47 3.93 -1.01 -3.78
N THR A 48 4.69 -1.70 -2.93
CA THR A 48 4.42 -3.10 -2.59
C THR A 48 4.38 -3.26 -1.08
N ASN A 49 3.60 -4.20 -0.60
CA ASN A 49 3.52 -4.55 0.82
C ASN A 49 3.17 -6.04 1.00
N ALA A 50 3.33 -6.53 2.22
CA ALA A 50 2.72 -7.75 2.70
C ALA A 50 1.56 -7.36 3.62
N ALA A 51 0.42 -8.08 3.54
CA ALA A 51 -0.76 -7.78 4.32
C ALA A 51 -1.58 -9.04 4.64
N GLY A 52 -2.36 -8.99 5.72
CA GLY A 52 -3.30 -10.04 6.09
C GLY A 52 -4.51 -10.05 5.16
N CYS A 53 -4.86 -11.22 4.62
CA CYS A 53 -6.05 -11.41 3.79
C CYS A 53 -7.31 -11.37 4.65
N VAL A 54 -8.22 -10.44 4.36
CA VAL A 54 -9.51 -10.26 5.01
C VAL A 54 -10.63 -10.94 4.23
N ASN A 55 -10.47 -10.99 2.91
CA ASN A 55 -11.43 -11.63 2.00
C ASN A 55 -11.34 -13.15 2.12
N THR A 56 -12.46 -13.79 2.51
CA THR A 56 -12.51 -15.23 2.76
C THR A 56 -12.56 -16.11 1.52
N ASP A 57 -12.76 -15.52 0.34
CA ASP A 57 -12.73 -16.23 -0.95
C ASP A 57 -11.32 -16.30 -1.54
N TRP A 58 -10.34 -15.66 -0.91
CA TRP A 58 -8.95 -15.62 -1.33
C TRP A 58 -8.07 -16.43 -0.37
N LYS A 59 -6.79 -16.58 -0.74
CA LYS A 59 -5.83 -17.38 0.02
C LYS A 59 -4.55 -16.61 0.28
N ALA A 60 -3.86 -16.94 1.36
CA ALA A 60 -2.49 -16.56 1.58
C ALA A 60 -1.60 -17.06 0.41
N GLY A 61 -0.61 -16.27 0.04
CA GLY A 61 0.26 -16.47 -1.13
C GLY A 61 -0.27 -15.87 -2.43
N GLU A 62 -1.50 -15.38 -2.48
CA GLU A 62 -2.03 -14.69 -3.66
C GLU A 62 -1.57 -13.23 -3.71
N LEU A 63 -1.49 -12.69 -4.93
CA LEU A 63 -1.17 -11.28 -5.18
C LEU A 63 -2.45 -10.47 -5.40
N MET A 64 -2.56 -9.33 -4.71
CA MET A 64 -3.65 -8.39 -4.87
C MET A 64 -3.17 -7.08 -5.50
N LEU A 65 -3.80 -6.64 -6.57
CA LEU A 65 -3.72 -5.29 -7.11
C LEU A 65 -4.60 -4.38 -6.26
N ILE A 66 -4.02 -3.36 -5.67
CA ILE A 66 -4.78 -2.41 -4.85
C ILE A 66 -5.56 -1.47 -5.79
N THR A 67 -6.87 -1.45 -5.62
CA THR A 67 -7.78 -0.59 -6.40
C THR A 67 -8.15 0.68 -5.66
N ASP A 68 -8.18 0.61 -4.32
CA ASP A 68 -8.50 1.70 -3.40
C ASP A 68 -7.98 1.37 -1.99
N HIS A 69 -8.10 2.31 -1.04
CA HIS A 69 -7.81 2.05 0.35
C HIS A 69 -8.81 2.69 1.31
N ILE A 70 -8.90 2.12 2.50
CA ILE A 70 -9.64 2.68 3.63
C ILE A 70 -8.62 3.10 4.71
N LYS A 71 -8.60 4.40 5.05
CA LYS A 71 -7.72 4.98 6.07
C LYS A 71 -8.51 5.97 6.94
N MET A 72 -9.59 5.51 7.57
CA MET A 72 -10.52 6.37 8.30
C MET A 72 -10.08 6.67 9.74
N PHE A 73 -9.33 5.77 10.37
CA PHE A 73 -9.08 5.79 11.80
C PHE A 73 -7.71 6.35 12.18
N SER A 74 -7.07 7.07 11.28
CA SER A 74 -5.75 7.64 11.49
C SER A 74 -5.64 9.05 10.90
N GLU A 75 -4.70 9.85 11.40
CA GLU A 75 -4.45 11.19 10.88
C GLU A 75 -4.00 11.16 9.41
N SER A 76 -4.38 12.21 8.67
CA SER A 76 -3.90 12.39 7.31
C SER A 76 -2.40 12.74 7.29
N PRO A 77 -1.60 12.17 6.38
CA PRO A 77 -0.22 12.59 6.17
C PRO A 77 -0.09 14.01 5.61
N LEU A 78 -1.20 14.63 5.21
CA LEU A 78 -1.29 16.02 4.74
C LEU A 78 -1.76 16.98 5.83
N ARG A 79 -1.88 16.54 7.09
CA ARG A 79 -2.21 17.41 8.21
C ARG A 79 -1.08 18.41 8.45
N GLY A 80 -1.42 19.65 8.75
CA GLY A 80 -0.46 20.74 8.96
C GLY A 80 -0.50 21.78 7.85
N GLU A 81 0.57 22.53 7.70
CA GLU A 81 0.71 23.53 6.65
C GLU A 81 0.83 22.87 5.28
N ASN A 82 0.14 23.43 4.28
CA ASN A 82 0.28 22.91 2.92
C ASN A 82 1.62 23.33 2.31
N LEU A 83 2.18 22.44 1.53
CA LEU A 83 3.39 22.69 0.71
C LEU A 83 2.93 22.86 -0.76
N PRO A 84 2.62 24.10 -1.19
CA PRO A 84 1.97 24.36 -2.47
C PRO A 84 2.81 23.94 -3.68
N GLU A 85 4.12 23.84 -3.51
CA GLU A 85 5.05 23.33 -4.54
C GLU A 85 4.81 21.85 -4.88
N PHE A 86 4.17 21.09 -3.98
CA PHE A 86 3.80 19.69 -4.21
C PHE A 86 2.37 19.51 -4.67
N GLY A 87 1.47 20.40 -4.26
CA GLY A 87 0.06 20.28 -4.65
C GLY A 87 -0.90 21.18 -3.88
N VAL A 88 -2.17 21.02 -4.19
CA VAL A 88 -3.25 21.81 -3.59
C VAL A 88 -3.55 21.37 -2.16
N ARG A 89 -4.12 22.28 -1.35
CA ARG A 89 -4.48 22.00 0.05
C ARG A 89 -5.46 20.82 0.21
N PHE A 90 -6.39 20.65 -0.72
CA PHE A 90 -7.42 19.63 -0.72
C PHE A 90 -7.37 18.83 -2.03
N PRO A 91 -6.46 17.84 -2.13
CA PRO A 91 -6.34 17.02 -3.33
C PRO A 91 -7.52 16.07 -3.49
N ASP A 92 -7.90 15.79 -4.72
CA ASP A 92 -8.87 14.74 -5.03
C ASP A 92 -8.24 13.35 -4.83
N ALA A 93 -8.89 12.53 -4.00
CA ALA A 93 -8.46 11.17 -3.70
C ALA A 93 -9.23 10.08 -4.48
N SER A 94 -10.15 10.46 -5.37
CA SER A 94 -11.06 9.52 -6.04
C SER A 94 -10.37 8.56 -7.02
N LYS A 95 -9.14 8.84 -7.43
CA LYS A 95 -8.35 8.02 -8.39
C LYS A 95 -6.88 7.92 -8.02
N LEU A 96 -6.57 7.77 -6.73
CA LEU A 96 -5.20 7.66 -6.25
C LEU A 96 -4.46 6.49 -6.91
N TYR A 97 -5.08 5.32 -7.01
CA TYR A 97 -4.53 4.17 -7.74
C TYR A 97 -4.89 4.31 -9.22
N THR A 98 -3.91 4.67 -10.04
CA THR A 98 -4.07 5.11 -11.42
C THR A 98 -4.71 4.03 -12.32
N PRO A 99 -5.91 4.28 -12.90
CA PRO A 99 -6.62 3.26 -13.70
C PRO A 99 -5.81 2.71 -14.86
N ARG A 100 -5.06 3.57 -15.57
CA ARG A 100 -4.17 3.16 -16.67
C ARG A 100 -3.10 2.15 -16.21
N LEU A 101 -2.47 2.41 -15.07
CA LEU A 101 -1.43 1.51 -14.53
C LEU A 101 -2.03 0.19 -14.02
N ARG A 102 -3.23 0.23 -13.44
CA ARG A 102 -3.95 -0.99 -13.07
C ARG A 102 -4.26 -1.86 -14.29
N GLN A 103 -4.62 -1.25 -15.44
CA GLN A 103 -4.83 -2.00 -16.68
C GLN A 103 -3.53 -2.64 -17.16
N VAL A 104 -2.41 -1.92 -17.14
CA VAL A 104 -1.09 -2.49 -17.46
C VAL A 104 -0.76 -3.69 -16.56
N ALA A 105 -1.05 -3.60 -15.25
CA ALA A 105 -0.83 -4.70 -14.32
C ALA A 105 -1.67 -5.95 -14.67
N ARG A 106 -2.96 -5.78 -15.03
CA ARG A 106 -3.83 -6.88 -15.50
C ARG A 106 -3.27 -7.56 -16.74
N ASP A 107 -2.88 -6.76 -17.73
CA ASP A 107 -2.34 -7.26 -19.00
C ASP A 107 -1.02 -8.04 -18.78
N CYS A 108 -0.17 -7.56 -17.85
CA CYS A 108 1.05 -8.26 -17.46
C CYS A 108 0.74 -9.56 -16.72
N ALA A 109 -0.17 -9.56 -15.76
CA ALA A 109 -0.57 -10.76 -15.04
C ALA A 109 -1.13 -11.82 -15.99
N GLN A 110 -1.99 -11.43 -16.93
CA GLN A 110 -2.52 -12.33 -17.95
C GLN A 110 -1.42 -12.95 -18.82
N LYS A 111 -0.45 -12.14 -19.29
CA LYS A 111 0.69 -12.63 -20.09
C LYS A 111 1.58 -13.60 -19.34
N LEU A 112 1.69 -13.43 -18.02
CA LEU A 112 2.50 -14.27 -17.15
C LEU A 112 1.74 -15.48 -16.60
N GLY A 113 0.43 -15.61 -16.88
CA GLY A 113 -0.41 -16.65 -16.32
C GLY A 113 -0.60 -16.55 -14.81
N LEU A 114 -0.47 -15.35 -14.25
CA LEU A 114 -0.59 -15.10 -12.80
C LEU A 114 -2.05 -14.77 -12.44
N THR A 115 -2.51 -15.36 -11.33
CA THR A 115 -3.75 -14.94 -10.70
C THR A 115 -3.50 -13.60 -9.99
N LEU A 116 -4.23 -12.57 -10.39
CA LEU A 116 -4.17 -11.25 -9.79
C LEU A 116 -5.55 -10.92 -9.21
N ARG A 117 -5.64 -10.86 -7.87
CA ARG A 117 -6.84 -10.38 -7.17
C ARG A 117 -6.90 -8.85 -7.28
N GLU A 118 -8.08 -8.28 -7.14
CA GLU A 118 -8.25 -6.81 -7.10
C GLU A 118 -9.08 -6.47 -5.89
N GLY A 119 -8.61 -5.53 -5.06
CA GLY A 119 -9.27 -5.24 -3.81
C GLY A 119 -8.84 -3.96 -3.13
N VAL A 120 -9.48 -3.72 -1.99
CA VAL A 120 -9.32 -2.55 -1.14
C VAL A 120 -8.36 -2.87 0.01
N TYR A 121 -7.32 -2.04 0.15
CA TYR A 121 -6.37 -2.12 1.26
C TYR A 121 -6.90 -1.35 2.46
N PHE A 122 -7.06 -2.02 3.61
CA PHE A 122 -7.47 -1.41 4.86
C PHE A 122 -6.24 -1.09 5.71
N TYR A 123 -6.03 0.20 6.00
CA TYR A 123 -4.89 0.67 6.78
C TYR A 123 -5.18 0.61 8.28
N CYS A 124 -4.30 -0.04 9.02
CA CYS A 124 -4.27 -0.08 10.49
C CYS A 124 -2.98 0.53 11.03
N TYR A 125 -3.02 0.99 12.28
CA TYR A 125 -1.86 1.60 12.93
C TYR A 125 -0.75 0.60 13.27
N GLY A 126 -1.10 -0.59 13.76
CA GLY A 126 -0.15 -1.49 14.43
C GLY A 126 0.40 -0.90 15.75
N PRO A 127 1.50 -1.47 16.31
CA PRO A 127 2.25 -2.65 15.82
C PRO A 127 1.56 -3.99 16.06
N GLN A 128 0.54 -4.06 16.94
CA GLN A 128 -0.21 -5.30 17.16
C GLN A 128 -1.04 -5.66 15.92
N TYR A 129 -1.17 -6.94 15.64
CA TYR A 129 -2.17 -7.43 14.71
C TYR A 129 -3.58 -7.13 15.23
N GLU A 130 -4.51 -7.03 14.29
CA GLU A 130 -5.90 -6.71 14.58
C GLU A 130 -6.57 -7.83 15.38
N THR A 131 -7.58 -7.48 16.17
CA THR A 131 -8.47 -8.46 16.79
C THR A 131 -9.41 -9.07 15.75
N PRO A 132 -9.98 -10.29 16.00
CA PRO A 132 -11.01 -10.86 15.13
C PRO A 132 -12.23 -9.96 14.91
N ALA A 133 -12.57 -9.10 15.90
CA ALA A 133 -13.65 -8.13 15.78
C ALA A 133 -13.30 -6.99 14.82
N GLU A 134 -12.06 -6.48 14.87
CA GLU A 134 -11.55 -5.46 13.95
C GLU A 134 -11.49 -5.99 12.52
N ILE A 135 -11.09 -7.25 12.32
CA ILE A 135 -11.09 -7.89 10.99
C ILE A 135 -12.51 -8.05 10.44
N ARG A 136 -13.49 -8.42 11.28
CA ARG A 136 -14.90 -8.44 10.83
C ARG A 136 -15.38 -7.04 10.45
N ALA A 137 -15.01 -6.01 11.21
CA ALA A 137 -15.35 -4.63 10.89
C ALA A 137 -14.69 -4.17 9.58
N ALA A 138 -13.40 -4.46 9.39
CA ALA A 138 -12.68 -4.15 8.15
C ALA A 138 -13.37 -4.75 6.92
N ARG A 139 -13.79 -6.04 7.01
CA ARG A 139 -14.53 -6.72 5.94
C ARG A 139 -15.90 -6.08 5.67
N ILE A 140 -16.67 -5.75 6.72
CA ILE A 140 -17.97 -5.07 6.58
C ILE A 140 -17.82 -3.70 5.90
N LEU A 141 -16.73 -2.99 6.18
CA LEU A 141 -16.40 -1.71 5.56
C LEU A 141 -15.89 -1.85 4.12
N GLY A 142 -15.66 -3.05 3.64
CA GLY A 142 -15.24 -3.32 2.27
C GLY A 142 -13.73 -3.48 2.07
N GLY A 143 -12.96 -3.72 3.14
CA GLY A 143 -11.54 -4.05 3.06
C GLY A 143 -11.32 -5.52 2.68
N ASP A 144 -10.39 -5.78 1.78
CA ASP A 144 -9.98 -7.11 1.31
C ASP A 144 -8.66 -7.58 1.92
N ALA A 145 -7.78 -6.65 2.22
CA ALA A 145 -6.51 -6.90 2.91
C ALA A 145 -6.27 -5.84 3.98
N VAL A 146 -5.58 -6.20 5.06
CA VAL A 146 -5.27 -5.31 6.18
C VAL A 146 -3.77 -5.23 6.39
N GLY A 147 -3.24 -4.00 6.59
CA GLY A 147 -1.82 -3.79 6.84
C GLY A 147 -1.51 -2.39 7.38
N MET A 148 -0.23 -2.15 7.68
CA MET A 148 0.22 -1.02 8.51
C MET A 148 1.11 -0.02 7.74
N SER A 149 0.98 0.03 6.40
CA SER A 149 1.83 0.85 5.52
C SER A 149 1.07 1.41 4.32
N THR A 150 1.76 1.88 3.32
CA THR A 150 1.27 2.13 1.94
C THR A 150 0.29 3.29 1.79
N ALA A 151 -0.84 3.30 2.51
CA ALA A 151 -1.86 4.33 2.32
C ALA A 151 -1.34 5.76 2.56
N PRO A 152 -0.53 6.05 3.60
CA PRO A 152 0.08 7.38 3.76
C PRO A 152 0.96 7.79 2.57
N GLU A 153 1.78 6.87 2.06
CA GLU A 153 2.68 7.11 0.92
C GLU A 153 1.88 7.39 -0.36
N VAL A 154 0.81 6.62 -0.61
CA VAL A 154 -0.09 6.80 -1.76
C VAL A 154 -0.81 8.15 -1.70
N ILE A 155 -1.28 8.58 -0.53
CA ILE A 155 -1.93 9.90 -0.35
C ILE A 155 -0.95 11.02 -0.69
N VAL A 156 0.29 10.94 -0.21
CA VAL A 156 1.31 11.96 -0.50
C VAL A 156 1.75 11.91 -1.96
N ALA A 157 1.87 10.73 -2.56
CA ALA A 157 2.17 10.60 -3.99
C ALA A 157 1.07 11.25 -4.85
N GLY A 158 -0.20 11.01 -4.53
CA GLY A 158 -1.32 11.67 -5.19
C GLY A 158 -1.32 13.18 -5.02
N HIS A 159 -1.01 13.67 -3.80
CA HIS A 159 -0.84 15.11 -3.55
C HIS A 159 0.27 15.72 -4.42
N CYS A 160 1.37 14.98 -4.63
CA CYS A 160 2.49 15.40 -5.48
C CYS A 160 2.22 15.20 -7.00
N GLY A 161 1.04 14.76 -7.39
CA GLY A 161 0.69 14.53 -8.80
C GLY A 161 1.37 13.32 -9.42
N MET A 162 1.82 12.35 -8.64
CA MET A 162 2.38 11.10 -9.14
C MET A 162 1.28 10.11 -9.52
N GLU A 163 1.51 9.33 -10.57
CA GLU A 163 0.72 8.14 -10.85
C GLU A 163 1.10 7.02 -9.87
N VAL A 164 0.12 6.26 -9.38
CA VAL A 164 0.37 5.21 -8.37
C VAL A 164 -0.14 3.85 -8.83
N LEU A 165 0.69 2.84 -8.61
CA LEU A 165 0.36 1.42 -8.75
C LEU A 165 0.71 0.70 -7.44
N GLY A 166 -0.24 -0.03 -6.86
CA GLY A 166 -0.05 -0.73 -5.60
C GLY A 166 -0.30 -2.22 -5.71
N PHE A 167 0.59 -3.01 -5.09
CA PHE A 167 0.42 -4.46 -4.97
C PHE A 167 0.56 -4.88 -3.50
N THR A 168 -0.25 -5.86 -3.13
CA THR A 168 -0.19 -6.54 -1.83
C THR A 168 0.10 -8.01 -2.05
N LEU A 169 1.13 -8.54 -1.40
CA LEU A 169 1.24 -9.97 -1.18
C LEU A 169 0.35 -10.32 0.03
N LEU A 170 -0.63 -11.17 -0.16
CA LEU A 170 -1.48 -11.69 0.92
C LEU A 170 -0.65 -12.73 1.70
N SER A 171 0.10 -12.28 2.70
CA SER A 171 1.09 -13.12 3.39
C SER A 171 0.49 -14.18 4.30
N ASN A 172 -0.68 -13.88 4.87
CA ASN A 172 -1.40 -14.73 5.81
C ASN A 172 -2.90 -14.43 5.74
N MET A 173 -3.73 -15.28 6.29
CA MET A 173 -5.13 -14.94 6.55
C MET A 173 -5.18 -14.03 7.79
N ALA A 174 -6.03 -12.99 7.76
CA ALA A 174 -6.15 -12.05 8.87
C ALA A 174 -6.75 -12.71 10.14
N ALA A 175 -6.62 -12.04 11.28
CA ALA A 175 -6.98 -12.58 12.59
C ALA A 175 -8.44 -13.11 12.65
N GLY A 176 -8.61 -14.30 13.21
CA GLY A 176 -9.90 -14.92 13.42
C GLY A 176 -10.61 -15.44 12.16
N ILE A 177 -9.91 -15.50 11.01
CA ILE A 177 -10.38 -16.20 9.81
C ILE A 177 -10.04 -17.69 9.90
N LEU A 178 -8.81 -17.99 10.32
CA LEU A 178 -8.39 -19.35 10.66
C LEU A 178 -8.26 -19.48 12.18
N ASP A 179 -8.44 -20.69 12.69
CA ASP A 179 -8.30 -21.00 14.12
C ASP A 179 -6.82 -21.27 14.47
N GLN A 180 -5.99 -20.25 14.25
CA GLN A 180 -4.56 -20.28 14.59
C GLN A 180 -4.07 -18.87 14.91
N PRO A 181 -3.05 -18.72 15.80
CA PRO A 181 -2.44 -17.43 16.06
C PRO A 181 -1.68 -16.94 14.85
N LEU A 182 -1.60 -15.62 14.68
CA LEU A 182 -0.76 -14.98 13.67
C LEU A 182 0.68 -14.89 14.17
N SER A 183 1.64 -15.01 13.25
CA SER A 183 3.06 -14.83 13.54
C SER A 183 3.76 -14.00 12.45
N GLU A 184 4.82 -13.30 12.83
CA GLU A 184 5.70 -12.60 11.89
C GLU A 184 6.41 -13.59 10.96
N GLU A 185 6.66 -14.82 11.42
CA GLU A 185 7.32 -15.86 10.64
C GLU A 185 6.51 -16.24 9.38
N GLU A 186 5.17 -16.29 9.47
CA GLU A 186 4.31 -16.53 8.31
C GLU A 186 4.49 -15.43 7.25
N VAL A 187 4.60 -14.18 7.67
CA VAL A 187 4.82 -13.03 6.77
C VAL A 187 6.16 -13.12 6.08
N LEU A 188 7.23 -13.48 6.82
CA LEU A 188 8.59 -13.61 6.29
C LEU A 188 8.74 -14.79 5.32
N ILE A 189 8.04 -15.90 5.56
CA ILE A 189 8.09 -17.09 4.68
C ILE A 189 7.36 -16.80 3.35
N ALA A 190 6.32 -15.99 3.38
CA ALA A 190 5.53 -15.65 2.20
C ALA A 190 6.20 -14.63 1.29
N GLY A 191 7.09 -13.74 1.82
CA GLY A 191 7.77 -12.64 1.11
C GLY A 191 9.12 -13.02 0.61
#